data_00c18a921bc8d15994edbad13de61e41
#
_entry.id   00c18a921bc8d15994edbad13de61e41
#
_cell.length_a   1.000
_cell.length_b   1.000
_cell.length_c   1.000
_cell.angle_alpha   90.00
_cell.angle_beta   90.00
_cell.angle_gamma   90.00
#
_symmetry.space_group_name_H-M   'P 1'
#
loop_
_entity.id
_entity.type
_entity.pdbx_description
1 polymer ?
#
loop_
_entity_poly.entity_id
_entity_poly.type
_entity_poly.pdbx_seq_one_letter_code
_entity_poly.pdbx_strand_id
1 'polypeptide(L)'
;MAKRRPSIKRTEKDTEIKKFPKTLTAKTINQKSYIRSIVENDITFCFGPSGSGKTFIAAGVSSEHLIHDKTSQIIVTRPLVCAGKSLGSVPGEVGDKVKPYLKPMEENLRFFLGSERLKKYIDEEIIRFEPLELMRGASFHNAYMILDEAQNCTLEQIKMFITRIGQNSKVIINGDVKQTDLKGGSGLKICVDRLREINGVGVCEF
;
A
#
# COMPACT_ATOMS: atom_id res chain seq x y z
N MET A 1 -1.57 9.88 27.71
CA MET A 1 -2.64 10.66 27.09
C MET A 1 -2.27 10.92 25.63
N ALA A 2 -2.86 10.20 24.70
CA ALA A 2 -2.60 10.34 23.26
C ALA A 2 -3.26 11.64 22.76
N LYS A 3 -2.49 12.58 22.26
CA LYS A 3 -3.01 13.81 21.62
C LYS A 3 -3.81 13.38 20.37
N ARG A 4 -5.14 13.61 20.39
CA ARG A 4 -5.97 13.55 19.19
C ARG A 4 -5.37 14.49 18.15
N ARG A 5 -4.93 13.94 17.00
CA ARG A 5 -4.59 14.78 15.83
C ARG A 5 -5.86 15.53 15.43
N PRO A 6 -5.77 16.82 15.06
CA PRO A 6 -6.93 17.61 14.67
C PRO A 6 -7.58 16.99 13.43
N SER A 7 -8.90 16.95 13.42
CA SER A 7 -9.70 16.65 12.22
C SER A 7 -9.27 17.61 11.11
N ILE A 8 -9.03 17.07 9.92
CA ILE A 8 -8.65 17.87 8.74
C ILE A 8 -9.74 18.94 8.53
N LYS A 9 -9.43 20.19 8.85
CA LYS A 9 -10.32 21.31 8.53
C LYS A 9 -10.31 21.51 7.02
N ARG A 10 -11.41 21.16 6.36
CA ARG A 10 -11.61 21.44 4.94
C ARG A 10 -11.63 22.95 4.73
N THR A 11 -10.73 23.47 3.91
CA THR A 11 -10.75 24.87 3.47
C THR A 11 -11.67 25.00 2.25
N GLU A 12 -12.17 26.23 1.97
CA GLU A 12 -12.99 26.49 0.76
C GLU A 12 -12.28 26.07 -0.54
N LYS A 13 -10.92 26.13 -0.59
CA LYS A 13 -10.12 25.57 -1.67
C LYS A 13 -10.30 24.05 -1.86
N ASP A 14 -10.56 23.29 -0.77
CA ASP A 14 -10.86 21.87 -0.86
C ASP A 14 -12.20 21.60 -1.59
N THR A 15 -13.06 22.57 -1.65
CA THR A 15 -14.35 22.51 -2.36
C THR A 15 -14.17 22.68 -3.87
N GLU A 16 -13.19 23.48 -4.31
CA GLU A 16 -12.86 23.63 -5.75
C GLU A 16 -12.06 22.43 -6.30
N ILE A 17 -11.24 21.77 -5.46
CA ILE A 17 -10.53 20.54 -5.83
C ILE A 17 -11.51 19.35 -6.06
N LYS A 18 -12.78 19.50 -5.76
CA LYS A 18 -13.86 18.51 -6.03
C LYS A 18 -14.10 18.20 -7.51
N LYS A 19 -13.33 18.71 -8.44
CA LYS A 19 -13.37 18.25 -9.82
C LYS A 19 -12.79 16.83 -9.92
N PHE A 20 -13.69 15.86 -9.62
CA PHE A 20 -13.67 14.47 -10.02
C PHE A 20 -12.49 13.60 -9.52
N PRO A 21 -12.61 13.01 -8.31
CA PRO A 21 -11.91 11.75 -8.08
C PRO A 21 -12.45 10.74 -9.12
N LYS A 22 -11.56 10.11 -9.85
CA LYS A 22 -11.96 9.03 -10.74
C LYS A 22 -12.43 7.85 -9.90
N THR A 23 -13.64 7.38 -10.15
CA THR A 23 -14.19 6.22 -9.43
C THR A 23 -13.50 4.94 -9.87
N LEU A 24 -13.16 4.08 -8.91
CA LEU A 24 -12.63 2.77 -9.20
C LEU A 24 -13.71 1.88 -9.81
N THR A 25 -13.46 1.33 -10.99
CA THR A 25 -14.35 0.38 -11.64
C THR A 25 -13.62 -0.92 -11.92
N ALA A 26 -14.13 -2.02 -11.36
CA ALA A 26 -13.62 -3.35 -11.64
C ALA A 26 -13.98 -3.78 -13.06
N LYS A 27 -12.99 -4.27 -13.81
CA LYS A 27 -13.17 -4.76 -15.20
C LYS A 27 -13.38 -6.28 -15.25
N THR A 28 -12.99 -7.02 -14.22
CA THR A 28 -13.09 -8.48 -14.15
C THR A 28 -13.71 -8.94 -12.83
N ILE A 29 -14.13 -10.20 -12.78
CA ILE A 29 -14.67 -10.82 -11.56
C ILE A 29 -13.59 -10.85 -10.46
N ASN A 30 -12.35 -11.20 -10.82
CA ASN A 30 -11.24 -11.24 -9.86
C ASN A 30 -10.97 -9.86 -9.25
N GLN A 31 -11.05 -8.80 -10.06
CA GLN A 31 -10.93 -7.43 -9.57
C GLN A 31 -12.05 -7.05 -8.60
N LYS A 32 -13.31 -7.48 -8.88
CA LYS A 32 -14.42 -7.27 -7.94
C LYS A 32 -14.21 -8.01 -6.63
N SER A 33 -13.78 -9.26 -6.70
CA SER A 33 -13.46 -10.06 -5.52
C SER A 33 -12.35 -9.44 -4.70
N TYR A 34 -11.33 -8.89 -5.34
CA TYR A 34 -10.24 -8.23 -4.66
C TYR A 34 -10.66 -6.93 -3.97
N ILE A 35 -11.43 -6.06 -4.64
CA ILE A 35 -12.01 -4.86 -4.02
C ILE A 35 -12.82 -5.24 -2.78
N ARG A 36 -13.69 -6.24 -2.91
CA ARG A 36 -14.50 -6.74 -1.80
C ARG A 36 -13.62 -7.25 -0.64
N SER A 37 -12.60 -8.04 -0.94
CA SER A 37 -11.67 -8.56 0.05
C SER A 37 -10.95 -7.45 0.83
N ILE A 38 -10.49 -6.38 0.15
CA ILE A 38 -9.88 -5.22 0.82
C ILE A 38 -10.86 -4.54 1.77
N VAL A 39 -12.14 -4.43 1.38
CA VAL A 39 -13.15 -3.75 2.20
C VAL A 39 -13.55 -4.59 3.41
N GLU A 40 -13.70 -5.90 3.25
CA GLU A 40 -14.24 -6.80 4.29
C GLU A 40 -13.18 -7.31 5.27
N ASN A 41 -11.90 -7.39 4.88
CA ASN A 41 -10.84 -7.95 5.73
C ASN A 41 -9.89 -6.87 6.28
N ASP A 42 -9.17 -7.21 7.34
CA ASP A 42 -8.12 -6.38 7.92
C ASP A 42 -6.80 -6.53 7.15
N ILE A 43 -6.54 -7.75 6.66
CA ILE A 43 -5.35 -8.07 5.86
C ILE A 43 -5.82 -8.73 4.57
N THR A 44 -5.39 -8.22 3.43
CA THR A 44 -5.68 -8.81 2.13
C THR A 44 -4.40 -9.09 1.35
N PHE A 45 -4.19 -10.36 1.03
CA PHE A 45 -3.17 -10.80 0.08
C PHE A 45 -3.76 -10.87 -1.33
N CYS A 46 -3.04 -10.32 -2.30
CA CYS A 46 -3.40 -10.45 -3.70
C CYS A 46 -2.17 -10.81 -4.52
N PHE A 47 -2.23 -11.94 -5.23
CA PHE A 47 -1.15 -12.38 -6.09
C PHE A 47 -1.65 -12.75 -7.48
N GLY A 48 -0.75 -12.68 -8.45
CA GLY A 48 -1.03 -12.94 -9.84
C GLY A 48 -0.05 -12.22 -10.75
N PRO A 49 -0.14 -12.39 -12.07
CA PRO A 49 0.83 -11.87 -13.01
C PRO A 49 0.88 -10.33 -13.01
N SER A 50 2.01 -9.79 -13.46
CA SER A 50 2.15 -8.36 -13.71
C SER A 50 1.08 -7.87 -14.69
N GLY A 51 0.64 -6.63 -14.53
CA GLY A 51 -0.41 -6.04 -15.40
C GLY A 51 -1.85 -6.47 -15.07
N SER A 52 -2.11 -7.36 -14.12
CA SER A 52 -3.47 -7.75 -13.70
C SER A 52 -4.26 -6.66 -12.97
N GLY A 53 -3.61 -5.56 -12.56
CA GLY A 53 -4.25 -4.40 -11.94
C GLY A 53 -4.23 -4.39 -10.41
N LYS A 54 -3.45 -5.25 -9.75
CA LYS A 54 -3.34 -5.31 -8.28
C LYS A 54 -3.03 -3.95 -7.66
N THR A 55 -1.94 -3.34 -8.10
CA THR A 55 -1.47 -2.02 -7.62
C THR A 55 -2.50 -0.92 -7.91
N PHE A 56 -3.14 -0.95 -9.08
CA PHE A 56 -4.19 -0.01 -9.47
C PHE A 56 -5.41 -0.09 -8.55
N ILE A 57 -5.87 -1.31 -8.23
CA ILE A 57 -7.02 -1.52 -7.35
C ILE A 57 -6.69 -1.10 -5.92
N ALA A 58 -5.53 -1.48 -5.40
CA ALA A 58 -5.09 -1.06 -4.07
C ALA A 58 -5.06 0.48 -3.93
N ALA A 59 -4.51 1.17 -4.93
CA ALA A 59 -4.51 2.64 -5.00
C ALA A 59 -5.93 3.21 -5.08
N GLY A 60 -6.81 2.61 -5.89
CA GLY A 60 -8.19 3.08 -6.06
C GLY A 60 -9.01 2.97 -4.77
N VAL A 61 -9.03 1.79 -4.15
CA VAL A 61 -9.80 1.57 -2.90
C VAL A 61 -9.29 2.48 -1.78
N SER A 62 -7.97 2.56 -1.59
CA SER A 62 -7.39 3.41 -0.54
C SER A 62 -7.65 4.90 -0.79
N SER A 63 -7.60 5.35 -2.06
CA SER A 63 -7.94 6.73 -2.44
C SER A 63 -9.41 7.06 -2.19
N GLU A 64 -10.34 6.18 -2.57
CA GLU A 64 -11.77 6.38 -2.31
C GLU A 64 -12.06 6.46 -0.81
N HIS A 65 -11.46 5.57 0.00
CA HIS A 65 -11.64 5.60 1.44
C HIS A 65 -11.02 6.85 2.08
N LEU A 66 -9.90 7.33 1.58
CA LEU A 66 -9.29 8.58 2.04
C LEU A 66 -10.16 9.80 1.71
N ILE A 67 -10.71 9.89 0.50
CA ILE A 67 -11.59 10.98 0.07
C ILE A 67 -12.89 11.03 0.89
N HIS A 68 -13.41 9.85 1.29
CA HIS A 68 -14.65 9.73 2.05
C HIS A 68 -14.43 9.68 3.57
N ASP A 69 -13.26 10.06 4.06
CA ASP A 69 -12.89 10.10 5.49
C ASP A 69 -13.05 8.74 6.22
N LYS A 70 -12.99 7.62 5.48
CA LYS A 70 -13.01 6.26 6.05
C LYS A 70 -11.63 5.81 6.54
N THR A 71 -10.60 6.49 6.12
CA THR A 71 -9.23 6.36 6.59
C THR A 71 -8.58 7.72 6.67
N SER A 72 -7.52 7.86 7.45
CA SER A 72 -6.83 9.15 7.61
C SER A 72 -5.46 9.19 6.93
N GLN A 73 -4.95 8.05 6.48
CA GLN A 73 -3.62 7.99 5.84
C GLN A 73 -3.45 6.76 4.95
N ILE A 74 -2.55 6.89 4.00
CA ILE A 74 -2.10 5.80 3.13
C ILE A 74 -0.58 5.68 3.27
N ILE A 75 -0.10 4.49 3.65
CA ILE A 75 1.33 4.18 3.77
C ILE A 75 1.69 3.18 2.68
N VAL A 76 2.57 3.57 1.78
CA VAL A 76 3.01 2.72 0.68
C VAL A 76 4.45 2.29 0.91
N THR A 77 4.70 1.02 0.77
CA THR A 77 6.06 0.46 0.81
C THR A 77 6.26 -0.58 -0.28
N ARG A 78 7.52 -0.78 -0.62
CA ARG A 78 7.98 -1.80 -1.57
C ARG A 78 9.34 -2.29 -1.13
N PRO A 79 9.64 -3.59 -1.24
CA PRO A 79 10.98 -4.09 -0.95
C PRO A 79 11.98 -3.49 -1.94
N LEU A 80 13.10 -3.02 -1.43
CA LEU A 80 14.18 -2.49 -2.25
C LEU A 80 15.09 -3.64 -2.68
N VAL A 81 14.75 -4.28 -3.78
CA VAL A 81 15.63 -5.29 -4.39
C VAL A 81 16.72 -4.55 -5.15
N CYS A 82 17.82 -4.30 -4.49
CA CYS A 82 19.03 -3.86 -5.18
C CYS A 82 19.67 -5.07 -5.86
N ALA A 83 19.65 -5.13 -7.19
CA ALA A 83 20.33 -6.14 -7.96
C ALA A 83 21.83 -6.23 -7.55
N GLY A 84 22.11 -7.07 -6.53
CA GLY A 84 23.47 -7.36 -6.05
C GLY A 84 24.18 -6.24 -5.26
N LYS A 85 23.54 -5.11 -4.95
CA LYS A 85 24.14 -4.00 -4.17
C LYS A 85 23.24 -3.64 -2.98
N SER A 86 23.85 -3.45 -1.80
CA SER A 86 23.13 -2.90 -0.63
C SER A 86 22.76 -1.43 -0.88
N LEU A 87 21.66 -0.96 -0.25
CA LEU A 87 21.22 0.45 -0.32
C LEU A 87 22.35 1.45 0.01
N GLY A 88 23.31 1.05 0.85
CA GLY A 88 24.47 1.85 1.23
C GLY A 88 25.43 2.19 0.09
N SER A 89 25.40 1.44 -1.02
CA SER A 89 26.30 1.67 -2.16
C SER A 89 25.73 2.61 -3.24
N VAL A 90 24.50 3.11 -3.07
CA VAL A 90 23.90 4.08 -4.02
C VAL A 90 24.04 5.50 -3.44
N PRO A 91 24.64 6.47 -4.15
CA PRO A 91 24.77 7.86 -3.68
C PRO A 91 23.41 8.55 -3.49
N GLY A 92 23.30 9.45 -2.50
CA GLY A 92 22.10 10.25 -2.23
C GLY A 92 21.37 9.88 -0.92
N GLU A 93 20.42 10.71 -0.51
CA GLU A 93 19.59 10.44 0.65
C GLU A 93 18.67 9.22 0.42
N VAL A 94 18.34 8.50 1.49
CA VAL A 94 17.53 7.27 1.43
C VAL A 94 16.21 7.53 0.69
N GLY A 95 15.57 8.68 0.93
CA GLY A 95 14.31 9.06 0.28
C GLY A 95 14.40 9.16 -1.24
N ASP A 96 15.48 9.74 -1.77
CA ASP A 96 15.67 9.91 -3.21
C ASP A 96 15.97 8.59 -3.93
N LYS A 97 16.61 7.67 -3.25
CA LYS A 97 16.91 6.33 -3.77
C LYS A 97 15.65 5.47 -3.91
N VAL A 98 14.65 5.69 -3.09
CA VAL A 98 13.41 4.91 -3.04
C VAL A 98 12.37 5.41 -4.03
N LYS A 99 12.33 6.70 -4.32
CA LYS A 99 11.35 7.35 -5.22
C LYS A 99 11.13 6.62 -6.55
N PRO A 100 12.16 6.17 -7.31
CA PRO A 100 11.94 5.49 -8.58
C PRO A 100 11.15 4.18 -8.44
N TYR A 101 11.34 3.46 -7.34
CA TYR A 101 10.66 2.17 -7.08
C TYR A 101 9.19 2.34 -6.69
N LEU A 102 8.83 3.50 -6.13
CA LEU A 102 7.47 3.82 -5.68
C LEU A 102 6.65 4.56 -6.74
N LYS A 103 7.28 4.99 -7.84
CA LYS A 103 6.65 5.73 -8.94
C LYS A 103 5.39 5.06 -9.51
N PRO A 104 5.33 3.73 -9.75
CA PRO A 104 4.13 3.08 -10.25
C PRO A 104 2.91 3.27 -9.32
N MET A 105 3.11 3.17 -8.01
CA MET A 105 2.04 3.42 -7.05
C MET A 105 1.66 4.89 -7.00
N GLU A 106 2.62 5.79 -7.03
CA GLU A 106 2.39 7.24 -7.09
C GLU A 106 1.55 7.62 -8.32
N GLU A 107 1.85 7.05 -9.49
CA GLU A 107 1.09 7.28 -10.73
C GLU A 107 -0.36 6.78 -10.62
N ASN A 108 -0.60 5.64 -9.98
CA ASN A 108 -1.93 5.12 -9.71
C ASN A 108 -2.70 6.01 -8.72
N LEU A 109 -2.06 6.46 -7.64
CA LEU A 109 -2.68 7.41 -6.71
C LEU A 109 -2.99 8.75 -7.40
N ARG A 110 -2.10 9.24 -8.25
CA ARG A 110 -2.31 10.44 -9.06
C ARG A 110 -3.50 10.31 -10.00
N PHE A 111 -3.71 9.13 -10.56
CA PHE A 111 -4.88 8.87 -11.41
C PHE A 111 -6.19 9.07 -10.66
N PHE A 112 -6.30 8.61 -9.40
CA PHE A 112 -7.52 8.71 -8.60
C PHE A 112 -7.68 10.06 -7.89
N LEU A 113 -6.60 10.63 -7.38
CA LEU A 113 -6.64 11.84 -6.56
C LEU A 113 -6.45 13.14 -7.36
N GLY A 114 -5.82 13.04 -8.54
CA GLY A 114 -5.30 14.21 -9.27
C GLY A 114 -3.96 14.72 -8.69
N SER A 115 -3.21 15.45 -9.50
CA SER A 115 -1.84 15.86 -9.16
C SER A 115 -1.78 16.81 -7.96
N GLU A 116 -2.69 17.79 -7.87
CA GLU A 116 -2.70 18.80 -6.81
C GLU A 116 -3.04 18.18 -5.45
N ARG A 117 -4.07 17.34 -5.40
CA ARG A 117 -4.47 16.68 -4.16
C ARG A 117 -3.43 15.68 -3.69
N LEU A 118 -2.85 14.89 -4.62
CA LEU A 118 -1.77 13.96 -4.27
C LEU A 118 -0.58 14.71 -3.68
N LYS A 119 -0.15 15.81 -4.32
CA LYS A 119 0.95 16.63 -3.81
C LYS A 119 0.63 17.15 -2.41
N LYS A 120 -0.55 17.76 -2.21
CA LYS A 120 -0.99 18.22 -0.88
C LYS A 120 -0.93 17.11 0.17
N TYR A 121 -1.43 15.91 -0.15
CA TYR A 121 -1.47 14.79 0.79
C TYR A 121 -0.07 14.23 1.10
N ILE A 122 0.86 14.32 0.18
CA ILE A 122 2.27 13.96 0.43
C ILE A 122 2.93 15.04 1.31
N ASP A 123 2.75 16.32 1.00
CA ASP A 123 3.31 17.45 1.77
C ASP A 123 2.78 17.47 3.23
N GLU A 124 1.52 17.04 3.44
CA GLU A 124 0.87 16.91 4.76
C GLU A 124 1.11 15.55 5.43
N GLU A 125 1.94 14.68 4.86
CA GLU A 125 2.22 13.31 5.35
C GLU A 125 0.96 12.42 5.51
N ILE A 126 -0.13 12.75 4.85
CA ILE A 126 -1.33 11.92 4.76
C ILE A 126 -1.07 10.69 3.88
N ILE A 127 -0.32 10.88 2.78
CA ILE A 127 0.21 9.79 1.95
C ILE A 127 1.71 9.77 2.13
N ARG A 128 2.23 8.62 2.56
CA ARG A 128 3.65 8.42 2.80
C ARG A 128 4.18 7.25 1.99
N PHE A 129 5.35 7.46 1.43
CA PHE A 129 6.13 6.43 0.75
C PHE A 129 7.34 6.11 1.64
N GLU A 130 7.32 4.95 2.29
CA GLU A 130 8.32 4.59 3.28
C GLU A 130 9.09 3.33 2.87
N PRO A 131 10.43 3.32 3.01
CA PRO A 131 11.19 2.09 2.91
C PRO A 131 10.71 1.07 3.94
N LEU A 132 10.56 -0.17 3.52
CA LEU A 132 10.08 -1.25 4.40
C LEU A 132 10.93 -1.39 5.67
N GLU A 133 12.23 -1.22 5.52
CA GLU A 133 13.21 -1.34 6.59
C GLU A 133 13.06 -0.29 7.69
N LEU A 134 12.54 0.89 7.33
CA LEU A 134 12.34 2.00 8.29
C LEU A 134 11.00 1.92 9.03
N MET A 135 10.12 0.99 8.68
CA MET A 135 8.82 0.83 9.36
C MET A 135 8.92 0.10 10.71
N ARG A 136 10.10 -0.42 11.06
CA ARG A 136 10.31 -1.14 12.32
C ARG A 136 10.01 -0.24 13.53
N GLY A 137 9.18 -0.73 14.46
CA GLY A 137 8.79 0.02 15.67
C GLY A 137 7.65 1.02 15.48
N ALA A 138 7.24 1.31 14.23
CA ALA A 138 6.07 2.13 13.98
C ALA A 138 4.77 1.34 14.22
N SER A 139 3.66 2.07 14.44
CA SER A 139 2.30 1.54 14.42
C SER A 139 1.42 2.53 13.66
N PHE A 140 0.65 2.05 12.71
CA PHE A 140 -0.19 2.88 11.85
C PHE A 140 -1.66 2.65 12.19
N HIS A 141 -2.35 3.72 12.57
CA HIS A 141 -3.77 3.71 12.96
C HIS A 141 -4.60 4.46 11.92
N ASN A 142 -5.84 4.01 11.70
CA ASN A 142 -6.74 4.58 10.69
C ASN A 142 -6.07 4.69 9.31
N ALA A 143 -5.35 3.65 8.91
CA ALA A 143 -4.46 3.67 7.75
C ALA A 143 -4.74 2.53 6.77
N TYR A 144 -4.54 2.81 5.48
CA TYR A 144 -4.25 1.78 4.51
C TYR A 144 -2.73 1.60 4.41
N MET A 145 -2.25 0.41 4.69
CA MET A 145 -0.84 0.01 4.57
C MET A 145 -0.71 -0.89 3.34
N ILE A 146 0.04 -0.46 2.35
CA ILE A 146 0.18 -1.17 1.07
C ILE A 146 1.62 -1.61 0.89
N LEU A 147 1.85 -2.93 0.84
CA LEU A 147 3.11 -3.54 0.44
C LEU A 147 2.97 -4.06 -0.99
N ASP A 148 3.66 -3.42 -1.93
CA ASP A 148 3.69 -3.82 -3.32
C ASP A 148 4.94 -4.65 -3.64
N GLU A 149 4.87 -5.55 -4.64
CA GLU A 149 5.95 -6.46 -5.04
C GLU A 149 6.46 -7.37 -3.89
N ALA A 150 5.55 -7.85 -3.06
CA ALA A 150 5.85 -8.64 -1.86
C ALA A 150 6.52 -9.99 -2.14
N GLN A 151 6.53 -10.48 -3.40
CA GLN A 151 7.33 -11.66 -3.76
C GLN A 151 8.83 -11.46 -3.52
N ASN A 152 9.27 -10.21 -3.44
CA ASN A 152 10.65 -9.84 -3.16
C ASN A 152 10.91 -9.56 -1.67
N CYS A 153 10.00 -9.99 -0.80
CA CYS A 153 10.17 -9.93 0.65
C CYS A 153 10.49 -11.30 1.25
N THR A 154 11.35 -11.30 2.25
CA THR A 154 11.51 -12.46 3.14
C THR A 154 10.28 -12.61 4.05
N LEU A 155 10.16 -13.79 4.67
CA LEU A 155 9.09 -14.03 5.65
C LEU A 155 9.13 -13.02 6.81
N GLU A 156 10.34 -12.73 7.30
CA GLU A 156 10.58 -11.79 8.40
C GLU A 156 10.17 -10.36 8.02
N GLN A 157 10.42 -9.94 6.78
CA GLN A 157 10.00 -8.63 6.28
C GLN A 157 8.48 -8.50 6.21
N ILE A 158 7.78 -9.51 5.68
CA ILE A 158 6.31 -9.51 5.62
C ILE A 158 5.72 -9.54 7.04
N LYS A 159 6.25 -10.39 7.93
CA LYS A 159 5.84 -10.44 9.33
C LYS A 159 6.05 -9.08 10.01
N MET A 160 7.21 -8.46 9.81
CA MET A 160 7.51 -7.14 10.36
C MET A 160 6.48 -6.11 9.86
N PHE A 161 6.14 -6.11 8.58
CA PHE A 161 5.16 -5.21 8.00
C PHE A 161 3.74 -5.41 8.56
N ILE A 162 3.25 -6.64 8.59
CA ILE A 162 1.90 -6.96 9.10
C ILE A 162 1.76 -6.54 10.57
N THR A 163 2.80 -6.73 11.38
CA THR A 163 2.76 -6.35 12.81
C THR A 163 2.78 -4.84 13.07
N ARG A 164 2.78 -4.01 12.03
CA ARG A 164 2.63 -2.53 12.13
C ARG A 164 1.17 -2.09 12.11
N ILE A 165 0.23 -3.02 11.85
CA ILE A 165 -1.20 -2.69 11.82
C ILE A 165 -1.66 -2.18 13.19
N GLY A 166 -2.28 -1.01 13.18
CA GLY A 166 -2.91 -0.39 14.34
C GLY A 166 -4.45 -0.44 14.24
N GLN A 167 -5.11 0.22 15.17
CA GLN A 167 -6.58 0.27 15.20
C GLN A 167 -7.16 0.88 13.92
N ASN A 168 -8.24 0.29 13.41
CA ASN A 168 -8.98 0.75 12.22
C ASN A 168 -8.10 0.85 10.97
N SER A 169 -7.08 0.01 10.86
CA SER A 169 -6.19 -0.01 9.69
C SER A 169 -6.39 -1.27 8.88
N LYS A 170 -6.03 -1.19 7.61
CA LYS A 170 -6.09 -2.29 6.67
C LYS A 170 -4.72 -2.48 6.01
N VAL A 171 -4.35 -3.74 5.82
CA VAL A 171 -3.11 -4.15 5.17
C VAL A 171 -3.43 -4.77 3.82
N ILE A 172 -2.79 -4.29 2.78
CA ILE A 172 -2.85 -4.83 1.42
C ILE A 172 -1.45 -5.31 1.03
N ILE A 173 -1.33 -6.56 0.62
CA ILE A 173 -0.07 -7.17 0.23
C ILE A 173 -0.21 -7.71 -1.19
N ASN A 174 0.44 -7.05 -2.15
CA ASN A 174 0.44 -7.40 -3.55
C ASN A 174 1.74 -8.10 -3.94
N GLY A 175 1.64 -9.12 -4.77
CA GLY A 175 2.82 -9.81 -5.30
C GLY A 175 2.54 -10.72 -6.47
N ASP A 176 3.58 -11.35 -6.97
CA ASP A 176 3.53 -12.42 -7.96
C ASP A 176 4.31 -13.63 -7.44
N VAL A 177 3.61 -14.67 -7.01
CA VAL A 177 4.25 -15.87 -6.42
C VAL A 177 5.12 -16.64 -7.42
N LYS A 178 4.99 -16.38 -8.71
CA LYS A 178 5.79 -17.00 -9.79
C LYS A 178 7.06 -16.21 -10.11
N GLN A 179 7.16 -14.96 -9.62
CA GLN A 179 8.29 -14.08 -9.84
C GLN A 179 8.93 -13.77 -8.49
N THR A 180 10.22 -13.99 -8.35
CA THR A 180 11.01 -13.55 -7.19
C THR A 180 12.46 -13.36 -7.60
N ASP A 181 13.03 -12.25 -7.16
CA ASP A 181 14.44 -11.94 -7.31
C ASP A 181 15.28 -12.48 -6.13
N LEU A 182 14.63 -13.10 -5.13
CA LEU A 182 15.29 -13.62 -3.93
C LEU A 182 15.89 -15.00 -4.17
N LYS A 183 17.18 -15.17 -3.91
CA LYS A 183 17.90 -16.45 -4.00
C LYS A 183 17.36 -17.51 -3.02
N GLY A 184 16.74 -17.10 -1.91
CA GLY A 184 16.18 -17.98 -0.88
C GLY A 184 14.68 -18.26 -1.03
N GLY A 185 14.05 -17.77 -2.10
CA GLY A 185 12.61 -17.87 -2.31
C GLY A 185 11.81 -16.76 -1.57
N SER A 186 10.56 -16.61 -1.97
CA SER A 186 9.68 -15.56 -1.43
C SER A 186 9.02 -15.98 -0.11
N GLY A 187 8.96 -15.07 0.84
CA GLY A 187 8.17 -15.22 2.08
C GLY A 187 6.66 -15.10 1.85
N LEU A 188 6.23 -14.57 0.70
CA LEU A 188 4.82 -14.31 0.40
C LEU A 188 3.97 -15.58 0.46
N LYS A 189 4.39 -16.64 -0.25
CA LYS A 189 3.65 -17.90 -0.27
C LYS A 189 3.51 -18.50 1.14
N ILE A 190 4.60 -18.50 1.92
CA ILE A 190 4.59 -19.02 3.28
C ILE A 190 3.62 -18.24 4.16
N CYS A 191 3.56 -16.90 4.02
CA CYS A 191 2.59 -16.08 4.74
C CYS A 191 1.16 -16.41 4.34
N VAL A 192 0.87 -16.50 3.04
CA VAL A 192 -0.46 -16.85 2.54
C VAL A 192 -0.90 -18.21 3.08
N ASP A 193 -0.07 -19.25 2.98
CA ASP A 193 -0.40 -20.60 3.43
C ASP A 193 -0.69 -20.67 4.94
N ARG A 194 -0.02 -19.84 5.74
CA ARG A 194 -0.22 -19.79 7.20
C ARG A 194 -1.40 -18.96 7.67
N LEU A 195 -1.77 -17.94 6.89
CA LEU A 195 -2.73 -16.93 7.34
C LEU A 195 -4.10 -17.03 6.67
N ARG A 196 -4.25 -17.77 5.57
CA ARG A 196 -5.47 -17.82 4.77
C ARG A 196 -6.73 -18.26 5.50
N GLU A 197 -6.60 -19.06 6.54
CA GLU A 197 -7.72 -19.59 7.34
C GLU A 197 -8.03 -18.71 8.57
N ILE A 198 -7.29 -17.60 8.74
CA ILE A 198 -7.49 -16.70 9.87
C ILE A 198 -8.61 -15.73 9.55
N ASN A 199 -9.56 -15.56 10.48
CA ASN A 199 -10.63 -14.57 10.34
C ASN A 199 -10.05 -13.15 10.18
N GLY A 200 -10.60 -12.37 9.26
CA GLY A 200 -10.08 -11.04 8.91
C GLY A 200 -8.91 -11.05 7.91
N VAL A 201 -8.56 -12.22 7.37
CA VAL A 201 -7.56 -12.36 6.30
C VAL A 201 -8.23 -12.81 5.01
N GLY A 202 -8.09 -12.00 3.97
CA GLY A 202 -8.55 -12.30 2.62
C GLY A 202 -7.38 -12.69 1.70
N VAL A 203 -7.62 -13.65 0.81
CA VAL A 203 -6.64 -14.09 -0.20
C VAL A 203 -7.30 -14.06 -1.57
N CYS A 204 -6.70 -13.34 -2.51
CA CYS A 204 -7.17 -13.20 -3.90
C CYS A 204 -6.07 -13.63 -4.88
N GLU A 205 -6.48 -14.32 -5.93
CA GLU A 205 -5.60 -14.73 -7.02
C GLU A 205 -6.13 -14.21 -8.36
N PHE A 206 -5.24 -13.65 -9.21
CA PHE A 206 -5.53 -13.13 -10.53
C PHE A 206 -4.97 -14.01 -11.64
#